data_80fdf0051706ff0982c9154259b93142
#
_entry.id   80fdf0051706ff0982c9154259b93142
#
_cell.length_a   1.000
_cell.length_b   1.000
_cell.length_c   1.000
_cell.angle_alpha   90.00
_cell.angle_beta   90.00
_cell.angle_gamma   90.00
#
_symmetry.space_group_name_H-M   'P 1'
#
loop_
_entity.id
_entity.type
_entity.pdbx_description
1 polymer ?
#
loop_
_entity_poly.entity_id
_entity_poly.type
_entity_poly.pdbx_seq_one_letter_code
_entity_poly.pdbx_strand_id
1 'polypeptide(L)'
;WRVAPFKGQNMALNAYVTASGGEIGHAQAVQAWASGVAPTVEMNPILLKPQGDMTSLVIMKGKPVARASALEYYEQYIESGWQSITESLQALGTEFDLIVCEGAGSPAEINLKHRDLSNMRVARHLNAPTILVVDIDRGGAFAHVIGTLELLEPEERGLIKGIVINKFRGHQSLLDPGIRWLEERTGIPVIGVIPWIDQIFPAEDSLDLFERRDRNPSGEINIAVIRLPRISNFTDFDPLEACLLYT
;
A
#
# COMPACT_ATOMS: atom_id res chain seq x y z
N TRP A 1 21.70 -1.76 8.12
CA TRP A 1 20.69 -0.70 8.32
C TRP A 1 19.48 -1.29 9.01
N ARG A 2 18.98 -0.62 10.03
CA ARG A 2 17.69 -0.94 10.62
C ARG A 2 16.62 -0.22 9.81
N VAL A 3 15.72 -0.98 9.21
CA VAL A 3 14.73 -0.44 8.26
C VAL A 3 13.33 -0.60 8.84
N ALA A 4 12.51 0.45 8.77
CA ALA A 4 11.09 0.39 9.09
C ALA A 4 10.23 0.65 7.84
N PRO A 5 9.15 -0.10 7.63
CA PRO A 5 8.11 0.28 6.68
C PRO A 5 7.23 1.38 7.27
N PHE A 6 6.65 2.21 6.41
CA PHE A 6 5.70 3.23 6.83
C PHE A 6 4.63 3.46 5.76
N LYS A 7 3.38 3.48 6.17
CA LYS A 7 2.25 3.91 5.34
C LYS A 7 1.36 4.82 6.18
N GLY A 8 1.36 6.11 5.87
CA GLY A 8 0.69 7.14 6.67
C GLY A 8 -0.79 6.85 6.90
N GLN A 9 -1.49 6.45 5.84
CA GLN A 9 -2.89 6.02 5.89
C GLN A 9 -3.07 4.77 5.04
N ASN A 10 -3.72 3.75 5.58
CA ASN A 10 -4.14 2.57 4.84
C ASN A 10 -5.67 2.41 4.90
N MET A 11 -6.26 1.83 3.87
CA MET A 11 -7.66 1.41 3.84
C MET A 11 -7.70 -0.10 3.60
N ALA A 12 -7.93 -0.88 4.65
CA ALA A 12 -7.93 -2.32 4.58
C ALA A 12 -8.87 -2.93 5.64
N LEU A 13 -9.46 -4.08 5.32
CA LEU A 13 -10.21 -4.87 6.29
C LEU A 13 -9.29 -5.79 7.09
N ASN A 14 -8.21 -6.27 6.46
CA ASN A 14 -7.22 -7.09 7.15
C ASN A 14 -6.37 -6.22 8.08
N ALA A 15 -6.25 -6.68 9.32
CA ALA A 15 -5.52 -5.97 10.34
C ALA A 15 -4.70 -6.93 11.20
N TYR A 16 -3.69 -6.37 11.85
CA TYR A 16 -2.81 -7.05 12.79
C TYR A 16 -2.80 -6.29 14.11
N VAL A 17 -2.82 -7.02 15.23
CA VAL A 17 -2.71 -6.44 16.56
C VAL A 17 -1.25 -6.48 17.00
N THR A 18 -0.66 -5.30 17.20
CA THR A 18 0.74 -5.16 17.65
C THR A 18 0.93 -5.65 19.09
N ALA A 19 2.18 -5.86 19.51
CA ALA A 19 2.50 -6.27 20.88
C ALA A 19 1.99 -5.28 21.96
N SER A 20 1.82 -4.00 21.60
CA SER A 20 1.23 -2.99 22.47
C SER A 20 -0.30 -2.98 22.50
N GLY A 21 -0.96 -3.88 21.76
CA GLY A 21 -2.42 -4.00 21.68
C GLY A 21 -3.06 -3.04 20.69
N GLY A 22 -2.28 -2.28 19.91
CA GLY A 22 -2.79 -1.40 18.86
C GLY A 22 -2.99 -2.12 17.54
N GLU A 23 -3.95 -1.67 16.72
CA GLU A 23 -4.31 -2.26 15.43
C GLU A 23 -3.67 -1.50 14.27
N ILE A 24 -3.06 -2.22 13.33
CA ILE A 24 -2.49 -1.69 12.07
C ILE A 24 -2.95 -2.52 10.88
N GLY A 25 -2.76 -2.02 9.65
CA GLY A 25 -2.97 -2.81 8.44
C GLY A 25 -2.07 -4.05 8.41
N HIS A 26 -2.63 -5.20 7.98
CA HIS A 26 -1.87 -6.45 7.92
C HIS A 26 -0.67 -6.36 6.99
N ALA A 27 -0.79 -5.63 5.86
CA ALA A 27 0.31 -5.43 4.92
C ALA A 27 1.54 -4.79 5.58
N GLN A 28 1.34 -3.81 6.48
CA GLN A 28 2.45 -3.17 7.19
C GLN A 28 3.08 -4.09 8.22
N ALA A 29 2.31 -5.02 8.82
CA ALA A 29 2.89 -6.07 9.67
C ALA A 29 3.78 -7.02 8.86
N VAL A 30 3.33 -7.45 7.67
CA VAL A 30 4.12 -8.28 6.74
C VAL A 30 5.42 -7.56 6.34
N GLN A 31 5.34 -6.27 6.01
CA GLN A 31 6.51 -5.46 5.66
C GLN A 31 7.49 -5.31 6.83
N ALA A 32 6.98 -5.17 8.07
CA ALA A 32 7.81 -5.12 9.27
C ALA A 32 8.55 -6.45 9.48
N TRP A 33 7.87 -7.59 9.35
CA TRP A 33 8.52 -8.90 9.43
C TRP A 33 9.55 -9.11 8.33
N ALA A 34 9.26 -8.67 7.09
CA ALA A 34 10.22 -8.71 5.99
C ALA A 34 11.47 -7.85 6.28
N SER A 35 11.33 -6.80 7.06
CA SER A 35 12.43 -5.97 7.54
C SER A 35 13.12 -6.52 8.81
N GLY A 36 12.63 -7.65 9.36
CA GLY A 36 13.16 -8.27 10.57
C GLY A 36 12.85 -7.53 11.85
N VAL A 37 11.78 -6.72 11.88
CA VAL A 37 11.38 -5.91 13.03
C VAL A 37 9.95 -6.23 13.49
N ALA A 38 9.65 -5.97 14.75
CA ALA A 38 8.30 -6.10 15.28
C ALA A 38 7.40 -4.99 14.74
N PRO A 39 6.16 -5.30 14.31
CA PRO A 39 5.20 -4.29 13.89
C PRO A 39 4.81 -3.36 15.03
N THR A 40 4.78 -2.05 14.77
CA THR A 40 4.34 -1.01 15.72
C THR A 40 3.27 -0.12 15.10
N VAL A 41 2.51 0.59 15.93
CA VAL A 41 1.43 1.47 15.47
C VAL A 41 1.94 2.67 14.68
N GLU A 42 3.21 3.05 14.87
CA GLU A 42 3.88 4.13 14.14
C GLU A 42 4.08 3.79 12.66
N MET A 43 4.17 2.50 12.31
CA MET A 43 4.34 2.06 10.92
C MET A 43 3.09 2.26 10.06
N ASN A 44 1.90 2.32 10.71
CA ASN A 44 0.64 2.64 10.06
C ASN A 44 -0.27 3.42 11.01
N PRO A 45 -0.02 4.73 11.19
CA PRO A 45 -0.72 5.53 12.20
C PRO A 45 -2.22 5.71 11.93
N ILE A 46 -2.66 5.57 10.67
CA ILE A 46 -4.08 5.67 10.31
C ILE A 46 -4.49 4.43 9.53
N LEU A 47 -5.48 3.72 10.05
CA LEU A 47 -6.15 2.62 9.36
C LEU A 47 -7.65 2.92 9.25
N LEU A 48 -8.15 2.92 8.02
CA LEU A 48 -9.57 3.03 7.72
C LEU A 48 -10.12 1.65 7.39
N LYS A 49 -11.07 1.17 8.19
CA LYS A 49 -11.76 -0.12 7.94
C LYS A 49 -13.13 0.14 7.34
N PRO A 50 -13.33 -0.10 6.03
CA PRO A 50 -14.62 0.10 5.38
C PRO A 50 -15.74 -0.67 6.07
N GLN A 51 -16.83 0.02 6.34
CA GLN A 51 -18.06 -0.54 6.90
C GLN A 51 -19.23 -0.35 5.94
N GLY A 52 -20.43 -0.74 6.31
CA GLY A 52 -21.62 -0.44 5.56
C GLY A 52 -21.90 1.05 5.44
N ASP A 53 -22.83 1.41 4.53
CA ASP A 53 -23.40 2.75 4.42
C ASP A 53 -22.38 3.86 4.13
N MET A 54 -21.37 3.53 3.28
CA MET A 54 -20.30 4.46 2.88
C MET A 54 -19.51 5.04 4.05
N THR A 55 -19.43 4.33 5.15
CA THR A 55 -18.65 4.73 6.34
C THR A 55 -17.44 3.82 6.54
N SER A 56 -16.46 4.34 7.28
CA SER A 56 -15.31 3.58 7.75
C SER A 56 -15.13 3.74 9.26
N LEU A 57 -14.67 2.69 9.93
CA LEU A 57 -14.10 2.81 11.25
C LEU A 57 -12.72 3.43 11.13
N VAL A 58 -12.52 4.57 11.76
CA VAL A 58 -11.25 5.30 11.79
C VAL A 58 -10.45 4.83 13.00
N ILE A 59 -9.26 4.29 12.73
CA ILE A 59 -8.30 3.85 13.74
C ILE A 59 -7.10 4.79 13.65
N MET A 60 -6.74 5.43 14.75
CA MET A 60 -5.56 6.29 14.85
C MET A 60 -4.61 5.77 15.92
N LYS A 61 -3.32 5.63 15.57
CA LYS A 61 -2.29 5.06 16.45
C LYS A 61 -2.75 3.77 17.14
N GLY A 62 -3.38 2.91 16.35
CA GLY A 62 -3.83 1.59 16.77
C GLY A 62 -5.14 1.56 17.56
N LYS A 63 -5.81 2.68 17.79
CA LYS A 63 -7.05 2.76 18.58
C LYS A 63 -8.22 3.27 17.73
N PRO A 64 -9.42 2.68 17.84
CA PRO A 64 -10.61 3.20 17.19
C PRO A 64 -10.99 4.56 17.80
N VAL A 65 -11.19 5.57 16.95
CA VAL A 65 -11.53 6.92 17.35
C VAL A 65 -12.92 7.34 16.91
N ALA A 66 -13.37 6.89 15.74
CA ALA A 66 -14.67 7.27 15.19
C ALA A 66 -15.17 6.27 14.15
N ARG A 67 -16.47 6.36 13.87
CA ARG A 67 -17.05 5.88 12.61
C ARG A 67 -17.44 7.11 11.82
N ALA A 68 -16.94 7.25 10.60
CA ALA A 68 -17.14 8.43 9.78
C ALA A 68 -17.39 8.06 8.32
N SER A 69 -18.20 8.84 7.63
CA SER A 69 -18.24 8.89 6.18
C SER A 69 -16.94 9.51 5.64
N ALA A 70 -16.68 9.38 4.34
CA ALA A 70 -15.51 9.98 3.73
C ALA A 70 -15.49 11.51 3.92
N LEU A 71 -16.65 12.18 3.81
CA LEU A 71 -16.75 13.62 4.00
C LEU A 71 -16.42 14.03 5.43
N GLU A 72 -17.07 13.41 6.42
CA GLU A 72 -16.81 13.68 7.85
C GLU A 72 -15.36 13.39 8.23
N TYR A 73 -14.77 12.32 7.69
CA TYR A 73 -13.36 12.01 7.92
C TYR A 73 -12.45 13.15 7.45
N TYR A 74 -12.65 13.64 6.24
CA TYR A 74 -11.83 14.71 5.69
C TYR A 74 -12.07 16.07 6.35
N GLU A 75 -13.27 16.34 6.84
CA GLU A 75 -13.56 17.61 7.53
C GLU A 75 -13.04 17.64 8.98
N GLN A 76 -13.09 16.50 9.68
CA GLN A 76 -12.85 16.48 11.11
C GLN A 76 -11.51 15.87 11.51
N TYR A 77 -10.95 14.97 10.70
CA TYR A 77 -9.80 14.15 11.11
C TYR A 77 -8.52 14.38 10.28
N ILE A 78 -8.54 15.23 9.25
CA ILE A 78 -7.38 15.44 8.39
C ILE A 78 -6.17 16.02 9.17
N GLU A 79 -6.41 17.00 10.03
CA GLU A 79 -5.33 17.67 10.77
C GLU A 79 -4.79 16.77 11.92
N SER A 80 -5.67 16.13 12.69
CA SER A 80 -5.25 15.16 13.72
C SER A 80 -4.58 13.93 13.11
N GLY A 81 -5.02 13.53 11.91
CA GLY A 81 -4.38 12.49 11.11
C GLY A 81 -2.97 12.90 10.70
N TRP A 82 -2.79 14.10 10.18
CA TRP A 82 -1.48 14.62 9.82
C TRP A 82 -0.54 14.72 11.03
N GLN A 83 -1.03 15.17 12.16
CA GLN A 83 -0.28 15.19 13.41
C GLN A 83 0.17 13.77 13.79
N SER A 84 -0.74 12.79 13.74
CA SER A 84 -0.42 11.39 14.04
C SER A 84 0.66 10.83 13.10
N ILE A 85 0.63 11.21 11.81
CA ILE A 85 1.63 10.83 10.81
C ILE A 85 3.00 11.42 11.15
N THR A 86 3.06 12.73 11.42
CA THR A 86 4.33 13.41 11.68
C THR A 86 4.97 12.93 12.99
N GLU A 87 4.19 12.72 14.04
CA GLU A 87 4.66 12.14 15.30
C GLU A 87 5.21 10.73 15.10
N SER A 88 4.53 9.91 14.30
CA SER A 88 4.96 8.54 14.01
C SER A 88 6.24 8.51 13.19
N LEU A 89 6.38 9.36 12.18
CA LEU A 89 7.61 9.51 11.41
C LEU A 89 8.78 9.96 12.29
N GLN A 90 8.54 10.90 13.19
CA GLN A 90 9.55 11.35 14.15
C GLN A 90 9.99 10.20 15.07
N ALA A 91 9.05 9.45 15.62
CA ALA A 91 9.35 8.30 16.48
C ALA A 91 10.18 7.25 15.74
N LEU A 92 9.76 6.84 14.53
CA LEU A 92 10.52 5.90 13.70
C LEU A 92 11.90 6.42 13.34
N GLY A 93 12.03 7.73 13.03
CA GLY A 93 13.31 8.35 12.70
C GLY A 93 14.33 8.39 13.84
N THR A 94 13.89 8.22 15.11
CA THR A 94 14.82 8.08 16.25
C THR A 94 15.33 6.65 16.43
N GLU A 95 14.59 5.66 15.90
CA GLU A 95 14.89 4.25 16.12
C GLU A 95 15.53 3.59 14.89
N PHE A 96 15.15 3.98 13.68
CA PHE A 96 15.55 3.34 12.43
C PHE A 96 16.47 4.20 11.59
N ASP A 97 17.41 3.54 10.87
CA ASP A 97 18.35 4.21 9.98
C ASP A 97 17.71 4.63 8.65
N LEU A 98 16.65 3.89 8.24
CA LEU A 98 15.90 4.11 7.00
C LEU A 98 14.43 3.83 7.22
N ILE A 99 13.57 4.71 6.71
CA ILE A 99 12.12 4.51 6.65
C ILE A 99 11.71 4.38 5.19
N VAL A 100 11.09 3.26 4.83
CA VAL A 100 10.53 3.04 3.48
C VAL A 100 9.05 3.40 3.52
N CYS A 101 8.72 4.56 2.97
CA CYS A 101 7.35 5.07 2.95
C CYS A 101 6.60 4.56 1.72
N GLU A 102 5.41 4.03 1.93
CA GLU A 102 4.47 3.65 0.88
C GLU A 102 3.35 4.67 0.78
N GLY A 103 3.03 5.08 -0.45
CA GLY A 103 1.85 5.91 -0.74
C GLY A 103 0.55 5.11 -0.74
N ALA A 104 -0.56 5.80 -0.87
CA ALA A 104 -1.90 5.20 -1.01
C ALA A 104 -2.65 5.85 -2.18
N GLY A 105 -3.20 5.02 -3.07
CA GLY A 105 -3.84 5.48 -4.29
C GLY A 105 -2.86 6.16 -5.26
N SER A 106 -3.33 7.14 -6.00
CA SER A 106 -2.50 7.91 -6.95
C SER A 106 -2.12 9.29 -6.38
N PRO A 107 -0.87 9.75 -6.56
CA PRO A 107 -0.48 11.10 -6.18
C PRO A 107 -1.09 12.17 -7.11
N ALA A 108 -1.72 11.76 -8.22
CA ALA A 108 -2.29 12.63 -9.24
C ALA A 108 -3.82 12.82 -9.13
N GLU A 109 -4.42 12.45 -8.00
CA GLU A 109 -5.85 12.67 -7.73
C GLU A 109 -6.11 14.15 -7.39
N ILE A 110 -6.27 14.97 -8.42
CA ILE A 110 -6.39 16.44 -8.28
C ILE A 110 -7.51 16.88 -7.36
N ASN A 111 -8.65 16.19 -7.43
CA ASN A 111 -9.82 16.46 -6.58
C ASN A 111 -9.59 16.11 -5.10
N LEU A 112 -8.60 15.28 -4.80
CA LEU A 112 -8.26 14.83 -3.45
C LEU A 112 -6.89 15.34 -2.97
N LYS A 113 -6.16 16.11 -3.78
CA LYS A 113 -4.79 16.53 -3.49
C LYS A 113 -4.66 17.26 -2.14
N HIS A 114 -5.61 18.14 -1.83
CA HIS A 114 -5.65 18.86 -0.54
C HIS A 114 -5.94 17.97 0.67
N ARG A 115 -6.32 16.71 0.43
CA ARG A 115 -6.62 15.68 1.43
C ARG A 115 -5.57 14.58 1.49
N ASP A 116 -4.47 14.75 0.75
CA ASP A 116 -3.37 13.77 0.74
C ASP A 116 -2.70 13.67 2.11
N LEU A 117 -2.66 12.47 2.66
CA LEU A 117 -1.97 12.14 3.90
C LEU A 117 -0.87 11.10 3.72
N SER A 118 -0.71 10.55 2.51
CA SER A 118 0.13 9.36 2.31
C SER A 118 1.15 9.48 1.20
N ASN A 119 0.91 10.37 0.22
CA ASN A 119 1.73 10.48 -0.99
C ASN A 119 2.70 11.67 -0.89
N MET A 120 2.45 12.71 -1.70
CA MET A 120 3.38 13.82 -1.84
C MET A 120 3.46 14.72 -0.61
N ARG A 121 2.43 14.76 0.25
CA ARG A 121 2.51 15.48 1.53
C ARG A 121 3.58 14.88 2.45
N VAL A 122 3.66 13.54 2.53
CA VAL A 122 4.71 12.84 3.29
C VAL A 122 6.08 13.05 2.63
N ALA A 123 6.17 12.85 1.31
CA ALA A 123 7.41 13.02 0.58
C ALA A 123 8.00 14.44 0.74
N ARG A 124 7.17 15.48 0.66
CA ARG A 124 7.58 16.88 0.88
C ARG A 124 8.00 17.14 2.31
N HIS A 125 7.25 16.63 3.29
CA HIS A 125 7.57 16.80 4.71
C HIS A 125 8.96 16.26 5.06
N LEU A 126 9.31 15.11 4.48
CA LEU A 126 10.61 14.46 4.69
C LEU A 126 11.68 14.89 3.70
N ASN A 127 11.35 15.68 2.67
CA ASN A 127 12.20 15.92 1.50
C ASN A 127 12.75 14.59 0.94
N ALA A 128 11.90 13.58 0.85
CA ALA A 128 12.30 12.21 0.56
C ALA A 128 12.42 11.98 -0.96
N PRO A 129 13.51 11.33 -1.42
CA PRO A 129 13.57 10.84 -2.79
C PRO A 129 12.45 9.81 -3.00
N THR A 130 11.67 10.01 -4.06
CA THR A 130 10.47 9.23 -4.33
C THR A 130 10.64 8.42 -5.60
N ILE A 131 10.17 7.17 -5.58
CA ILE A 131 10.12 6.28 -6.74
C ILE A 131 8.66 6.19 -7.19
N LEU A 132 8.40 6.50 -8.46
CA LEU A 132 7.08 6.33 -9.07
C LEU A 132 6.97 4.90 -9.61
N VAL A 133 6.04 4.12 -9.05
CA VAL A 133 5.77 2.75 -9.51
C VAL A 133 4.54 2.76 -10.41
N VAL A 134 4.64 2.17 -11.60
CA VAL A 134 3.55 2.07 -12.56
C VAL A 134 3.24 0.62 -12.91
N ASP A 135 1.95 0.27 -12.90
CA ASP A 135 1.45 -1.04 -13.31
C ASP A 135 1.29 -1.09 -14.83
N ILE A 136 2.09 -1.92 -15.52
CA ILE A 136 2.06 -2.05 -16.98
C ILE A 136 0.98 -3.04 -17.46
N ASP A 137 0.52 -3.93 -16.60
CA ASP A 137 -0.43 -4.99 -16.96
C ASP A 137 -1.80 -4.41 -17.40
N ARG A 138 -2.16 -3.24 -16.87
CA ARG A 138 -3.40 -2.54 -17.21
C ARG A 138 -3.38 -1.80 -18.55
N GLY A 139 -2.20 -1.69 -19.18
CA GLY A 139 -2.01 -0.87 -20.38
C GLY A 139 -1.91 0.63 -20.07
N GLY A 140 -1.43 1.42 -21.04
CA GLY A 140 -1.31 2.87 -20.90
C GLY A 140 -0.26 3.35 -19.88
N ALA A 141 0.64 2.52 -19.42
CA ALA A 141 1.61 2.82 -18.36
C ALA A 141 2.41 4.11 -18.62
N PHE A 142 2.90 4.30 -19.83
CA PHE A 142 3.63 5.52 -20.21
C PHE A 142 2.77 6.79 -20.10
N ALA A 143 1.52 6.71 -20.53
CA ALA A 143 0.58 7.83 -20.41
C ALA A 143 0.27 8.12 -18.94
N HIS A 144 0.14 7.09 -18.09
CA HIS A 144 -0.05 7.25 -16.65
C HIS A 144 1.14 7.94 -16.00
N VAL A 145 2.37 7.57 -16.36
CA VAL A 145 3.59 8.24 -15.83
C VAL A 145 3.62 9.71 -16.25
N ILE A 146 3.48 9.99 -17.56
CA ILE A 146 3.50 11.35 -18.07
C ILE A 146 2.39 12.20 -17.43
N GLY A 147 1.15 11.68 -17.41
CA GLY A 147 0.02 12.36 -16.80
C GLY A 147 0.24 12.63 -15.31
N THR A 148 0.76 11.65 -14.57
CA THR A 148 1.08 11.82 -13.14
C THR A 148 2.09 12.94 -12.94
N LEU A 149 3.20 12.92 -13.69
CA LEU A 149 4.26 13.93 -13.57
C LEU A 149 3.80 15.33 -13.97
N GLU A 150 2.88 15.43 -14.93
CA GLU A 150 2.31 16.72 -15.38
C GLU A 150 1.37 17.33 -14.32
N LEU A 151 0.67 16.48 -13.56
CA LEU A 151 -0.28 16.91 -12.53
C LEU A 151 0.37 17.19 -11.18
N LEU A 152 1.61 16.79 -10.98
CA LEU A 152 2.37 17.11 -9.78
C LEU A 152 2.90 18.54 -9.83
N GLU A 153 2.91 19.22 -8.68
CA GLU A 153 3.58 20.51 -8.53
C GLU A 153 5.08 20.39 -8.82
N PRO A 154 5.75 21.45 -9.30
CA PRO A 154 7.17 21.38 -9.62
C PRO A 154 8.06 20.84 -8.50
N GLU A 155 7.77 21.21 -7.25
CA GLU A 155 8.51 20.75 -6.07
C GLU A 155 8.27 19.25 -5.81
N GLU A 156 7.04 18.78 -5.97
CA GLU A 156 6.68 17.36 -5.84
C GLU A 156 7.34 16.53 -6.94
N ARG A 157 7.24 16.99 -8.17
CA ARG A 157 7.90 16.37 -9.32
C ARG A 157 9.42 16.30 -9.11
N GLY A 158 10.01 17.34 -8.52
CA GLY A 158 11.44 17.36 -8.18
C GLY A 158 11.88 16.28 -7.20
N LEU A 159 10.97 15.70 -6.41
CA LEU A 159 11.24 14.58 -5.50
C LEU A 159 11.26 13.23 -6.21
N ILE A 160 10.65 13.09 -7.39
CA ILE A 160 10.64 11.84 -8.16
C ILE A 160 12.03 11.60 -8.74
N LYS A 161 12.72 10.57 -8.25
CA LYS A 161 14.12 10.25 -8.62
C LYS A 161 14.25 9.02 -9.47
N GLY A 162 13.19 8.24 -9.61
CA GLY A 162 13.19 7.03 -10.42
C GLY A 162 11.78 6.55 -10.75
N ILE A 163 11.68 5.76 -11.79
CA ILE A 163 10.46 5.09 -12.20
C ILE A 163 10.70 3.59 -12.14
N VAL A 164 9.74 2.83 -11.62
CA VAL A 164 9.72 1.38 -11.65
C VAL A 164 8.49 0.93 -12.43
N ILE A 165 8.72 0.07 -13.44
CA ILE A 165 7.66 -0.57 -14.21
C ILE A 165 7.38 -1.92 -13.55
N ASN A 166 6.16 -2.09 -13.03
CA ASN A 166 5.75 -3.28 -12.28
C ASN A 166 4.82 -4.18 -13.10
N LYS A 167 4.78 -5.45 -12.74
CA LYS A 167 3.94 -6.51 -13.34
C LYS A 167 4.21 -6.74 -14.83
N PHE A 168 5.46 -6.61 -15.25
CA PHE A 168 5.82 -6.80 -16.65
C PHE A 168 5.67 -8.26 -17.07
N ARG A 169 5.03 -8.48 -18.22
CA ARG A 169 4.92 -9.77 -18.89
C ARG A 169 5.43 -9.64 -20.31
N GLY A 170 6.34 -10.48 -20.71
CA GLY A 170 6.86 -10.52 -22.08
C GLY A 170 8.38 -10.39 -22.21
N HIS A 171 8.83 -10.03 -23.40
CA HIS A 171 10.24 -9.88 -23.69
C HIS A 171 10.72 -8.47 -23.42
N GLN A 172 11.72 -8.31 -22.57
CA GLN A 172 12.31 -7.03 -22.17
C GLN A 172 12.72 -6.18 -23.38
N SER A 173 13.27 -6.81 -24.43
CA SER A 173 13.70 -6.11 -25.65
C SER A 173 12.58 -5.36 -26.38
N LEU A 174 11.32 -5.74 -26.20
CA LEU A 174 10.18 -5.02 -26.76
C LEU A 174 9.82 -3.77 -25.94
N LEU A 175 10.17 -3.77 -24.65
CA LEU A 175 9.93 -2.66 -23.74
C LEU A 175 11.04 -1.60 -23.81
N ASP A 176 12.29 -2.01 -24.07
CA ASP A 176 13.47 -1.14 -24.06
C ASP A 176 13.35 0.17 -24.88
N PRO A 177 12.77 0.16 -26.11
CA PRO A 177 12.55 1.42 -26.83
C PRO A 177 11.60 2.38 -26.11
N GLY A 178 10.58 1.84 -25.47
CA GLY A 178 9.63 2.62 -24.66
C GLY A 178 10.27 3.19 -23.39
N ILE A 179 11.15 2.43 -22.73
CA ILE A 179 11.93 2.91 -21.59
C ILE A 179 12.79 4.11 -22.00
N ARG A 180 13.59 3.98 -23.07
CA ARG A 180 14.41 5.08 -23.54
C ARG A 180 13.60 6.33 -23.85
N TRP A 181 12.48 6.16 -24.56
CA TRP A 181 11.58 7.27 -24.86
C TRP A 181 11.06 7.96 -23.58
N LEU A 182 10.69 7.16 -22.57
CA LEU A 182 10.18 7.67 -21.29
C LEU A 182 11.25 8.47 -20.55
N GLU A 183 12.48 7.96 -20.47
CA GLU A 183 13.62 8.62 -19.84
C GLU A 183 13.97 9.92 -20.55
N GLU A 184 14.04 9.91 -21.88
CA GLU A 184 14.27 11.12 -22.69
C GLU A 184 13.19 12.17 -22.49
N ARG A 185 11.93 11.72 -22.41
CA ARG A 185 10.76 12.61 -22.27
C ARG A 185 10.64 13.24 -20.89
N THR A 186 11.01 12.49 -19.85
CA THR A 186 10.79 12.91 -18.45
C THR A 186 12.04 13.44 -17.77
N GLY A 187 13.22 13.05 -18.24
CA GLY A 187 14.51 13.26 -17.56
C GLY A 187 14.67 12.42 -16.29
N ILE A 188 13.80 11.42 -16.06
CA ILE A 188 13.80 10.58 -14.88
C ILE A 188 14.16 9.15 -15.30
N PRO A 189 15.16 8.49 -14.67
CA PRO A 189 15.57 7.15 -15.05
C PRO A 189 14.52 6.10 -14.68
N VAL A 190 14.38 5.08 -15.53
CA VAL A 190 13.66 3.84 -15.20
C VAL A 190 14.64 2.93 -14.49
N ILE A 191 14.55 2.87 -13.18
CA ILE A 191 15.51 2.16 -12.31
C ILE A 191 15.22 0.67 -12.16
N GLY A 192 14.09 0.18 -12.67
CA GLY A 192 13.76 -1.23 -12.63
C GLY A 192 12.51 -1.60 -13.40
N VAL A 193 12.51 -2.83 -13.89
CA VAL A 193 11.34 -3.50 -14.45
C VAL A 193 11.11 -4.76 -13.63
N ILE A 194 10.00 -4.83 -12.92
CA ILE A 194 9.64 -5.97 -12.08
C ILE A 194 8.72 -6.87 -12.89
N PRO A 195 9.09 -8.14 -13.08
CA PRO A 195 8.24 -9.09 -13.78
C PRO A 195 6.97 -9.38 -12.98
N TRP A 196 5.98 -9.94 -13.64
CA TRP A 196 4.85 -10.55 -12.95
C TRP A 196 5.33 -11.67 -12.02
N ILE A 197 4.90 -11.63 -10.77
CA ILE A 197 5.23 -12.62 -9.76
C ILE A 197 3.92 -13.21 -9.26
N ASP A 198 3.79 -14.54 -9.40
CA ASP A 198 2.59 -15.23 -8.93
C ASP A 198 2.62 -15.38 -7.40
N GLN A 199 1.62 -14.86 -6.73
CA GLN A 199 1.22 -15.06 -5.32
C GLN A 199 2.33 -15.43 -4.32
N ILE A 200 3.30 -14.55 -4.13
CA ILE A 200 4.35 -14.75 -3.11
C ILE A 200 3.95 -14.11 -1.77
N PHE A 201 3.04 -13.14 -1.79
CA PHE A 201 2.69 -12.34 -0.61
C PHE A 201 1.24 -12.57 -0.19
N PRO A 202 0.95 -12.49 1.12
CA PRO A 202 -0.43 -12.48 1.61
C PRO A 202 -1.23 -11.36 0.96
N ALA A 203 -2.50 -11.63 0.67
CA ALA A 203 -3.39 -10.64 0.10
C ALA A 203 -3.60 -9.45 1.04
N GLU A 204 -3.57 -8.25 0.50
CA GLU A 204 -3.77 -7.03 1.29
C GLU A 204 -5.25 -6.80 1.59
N ASP A 205 -6.14 -7.09 0.66
CA ASP A 205 -7.57 -6.84 0.80
C ASP A 205 -8.46 -8.04 0.38
N SER A 206 -9.76 -7.94 0.66
CA SER A 206 -10.72 -9.00 0.40
C SER A 206 -11.07 -9.21 -1.07
N LEU A 207 -10.58 -8.38 -2.00
CA LEU A 207 -10.82 -8.57 -3.44
C LEU A 207 -10.12 -9.82 -3.94
N ASP A 208 -8.98 -10.17 -3.36
CA ASP A 208 -8.24 -11.39 -3.67
C ASP A 208 -9.05 -12.66 -3.43
N LEU A 209 -9.97 -12.66 -2.47
CA LEU A 209 -10.87 -13.78 -2.21
C LEU A 209 -11.81 -14.12 -3.39
N PHE A 210 -12.08 -13.15 -4.29
CA PHE A 210 -12.90 -13.40 -5.47
C PHE A 210 -12.16 -14.19 -6.55
N GLU A 211 -10.82 -14.12 -6.54
CA GLU A 211 -9.97 -14.79 -7.51
C GLU A 211 -9.55 -16.19 -7.03
N ARG A 212 -9.75 -16.51 -5.76
CA ARG A 212 -9.45 -17.84 -5.20
C ARG A 212 -10.43 -18.87 -5.77
N ARG A 213 -9.88 -19.88 -6.45
CA ARG A 213 -10.65 -20.96 -7.06
C ARG A 213 -10.85 -22.10 -6.07
N ASP A 214 -12.01 -22.75 -6.15
CA ASP A 214 -12.22 -24.04 -5.48
C ASP A 214 -11.14 -25.03 -5.92
N ARG A 215 -10.36 -25.50 -4.99
CA ARG A 215 -9.28 -26.45 -5.26
C ARG A 215 -9.71 -27.83 -4.81
N ASN A 216 -9.57 -28.78 -5.72
CA ASN A 216 -9.70 -30.23 -5.50
C ASN A 216 -10.98 -30.70 -4.77
N PRO A 217 -12.12 -30.81 -5.45
CA PRO A 217 -13.36 -31.32 -4.85
C PRO A 217 -13.27 -32.81 -4.45
N SER A 218 -12.20 -33.53 -4.80
CA SER A 218 -11.98 -34.94 -4.51
C SER A 218 -11.06 -35.20 -3.30
N GLY A 219 -10.71 -34.17 -2.53
CA GLY A 219 -9.90 -34.32 -1.31
C GLY A 219 -10.63 -35.16 -0.24
N GLU A 220 -9.88 -35.97 0.51
CA GLU A 220 -10.44 -36.78 1.63
C GLU A 220 -11.01 -35.90 2.75
N ILE A 221 -10.43 -34.71 2.94
CA ILE A 221 -10.90 -33.71 3.92
C ILE A 221 -11.25 -32.44 3.17
N ASN A 222 -12.50 -32.01 3.34
CA ASN A 222 -13.00 -30.76 2.77
C ASN A 222 -13.25 -29.74 3.87
N ILE A 223 -12.62 -28.58 3.76
CA ILE A 223 -12.79 -27.45 4.69
C ILE A 223 -13.59 -26.37 3.95
N ALA A 224 -14.81 -26.10 4.42
CA ALA A 224 -15.65 -25.05 3.88
C ALA A 224 -15.50 -23.78 4.71
N VAL A 225 -15.00 -22.71 4.07
CA VAL A 225 -14.94 -21.38 4.67
C VAL A 225 -16.21 -20.62 4.28
N ILE A 226 -17.05 -20.29 5.26
CA ILE A 226 -18.25 -19.49 5.03
C ILE A 226 -17.85 -18.04 4.87
N ARG A 227 -17.97 -17.55 3.65
CA ARG A 227 -17.68 -16.16 3.33
C ARG A 227 -18.89 -15.28 3.63
N LEU A 228 -18.78 -14.51 4.73
CA LEU A 228 -19.75 -13.45 5.02
C LEU A 228 -19.45 -12.19 4.20
N PRO A 229 -20.45 -11.33 3.93
CA PRO A 229 -20.19 -10.02 3.37
C PRO A 229 -19.17 -9.25 4.24
N ARG A 230 -18.11 -8.70 3.61
CA ARG A 230 -17.06 -7.94 4.28
C ARG A 230 -16.24 -8.76 5.28
N ILE A 231 -15.94 -9.99 4.92
CA ILE A 231 -14.98 -10.80 5.69
C ILE A 231 -13.68 -10.02 5.87
N SER A 232 -13.15 -10.05 7.10
CA SER A 232 -11.82 -9.50 7.44
C SER A 232 -10.92 -10.63 7.92
N ASN A 233 -9.60 -10.37 7.95
CA ASN A 233 -8.57 -11.31 8.40
C ASN A 233 -8.64 -12.69 7.70
N PHE A 234 -9.02 -12.68 6.42
CA PHE A 234 -9.16 -13.90 5.62
C PHE A 234 -7.82 -14.58 5.34
N THR A 235 -6.69 -13.89 5.53
CA THR A 235 -5.34 -14.47 5.49
C THR A 235 -5.10 -15.54 6.57
N ASP A 236 -5.97 -15.65 7.56
CA ASP A 236 -5.95 -16.75 8.54
C ASP A 236 -6.11 -18.14 7.89
N PHE A 237 -6.65 -18.19 6.65
CA PHE A 237 -6.81 -19.42 5.87
C PHE A 237 -5.64 -19.71 4.93
N ASP A 238 -4.73 -18.77 4.70
CA ASP A 238 -3.59 -18.94 3.79
C ASP A 238 -2.73 -20.17 4.13
N PRO A 239 -2.48 -20.52 5.42
CA PRO A 239 -1.76 -21.75 5.76
C PRO A 239 -2.44 -23.02 5.28
N LEU A 240 -3.77 -23.05 5.20
CA LEU A 240 -4.52 -24.19 4.70
C LEU A 240 -4.39 -24.30 3.18
N GLU A 241 -4.36 -23.18 2.46
CA GLU A 241 -4.19 -23.15 1.01
C GLU A 241 -2.74 -23.43 0.58
N ALA A 242 -1.76 -22.99 1.39
CA ALA A 242 -0.35 -23.23 1.13
C ALA A 242 0.12 -24.63 1.56
N CYS A 243 -0.71 -25.41 2.21
CA CYS A 243 -0.34 -26.74 2.71
C CYS A 243 -0.19 -27.73 1.55
N LEU A 244 1.02 -28.27 1.37
CA LEU A 244 1.35 -29.24 0.32
C LEU A 244 0.65 -30.61 0.46
N LEU A 245 -0.03 -30.85 1.56
CA LEU A 245 -0.81 -32.08 1.77
C LEU A 245 -2.09 -32.14 0.94
N TYR A 246 -2.46 -31.04 0.29
CA TYR A 246 -3.71 -30.90 -0.46
C TYR A 246 -3.50 -30.65 -1.96
N THR A 247 -2.29 -30.76 -2.44
CA THR A 247 -1.94 -30.65 -3.87
C THR A 247 -1.86 -32.01 -4.55
#